data_2306a8bf17ff67dae3cf725b7ad8ae40
#
_entry.id   2306a8bf17ff67dae3cf725b7ad8ae40
#
_cell.length_a   1.000
_cell.length_b   1.000
_cell.length_c   1.000
_cell.angle_alpha   90.00
_cell.angle_beta   90.00
_cell.angle_gamma   90.00
#
_symmetry.space_group_name_H-M   'P 1'
#
loop_
_entity.id
_entity.type
_entity.pdbx_description
1 polymer ?
#
loop_
_entity_poly.entity_id
_entity_poly.type
_entity_poly.pdbx_seq_one_letter_code
_entity_poly.pdbx_strand_id
1 'polypeptide(L)'
;RSKGNDELHVTSTNYDDPEAIKIVEKSERAIALHGCKGEDSVAYLGGNDHELIEILSDTLSDVGIKVQEAPNTMAGKQDENIINLTKNNAGVQIELTSSLRKELFVNNKSSRKSREDRDNWGDLMYDFADATIRALQQV
;
A
#
# COMPACT_ATOMS: atom_id res chain seq x y z
N ARG A 1 -12.10 -8.82 -11.03
CA ARG A 1 -11.91 -9.95 -10.10
C ARG A 1 -12.57 -11.18 -10.69
N SER A 2 -11.88 -12.30 -10.73
CA SER A 2 -12.51 -13.60 -10.98
C SER A 2 -13.40 -13.99 -9.79
N LYS A 3 -14.49 -14.72 -10.07
CA LYS A 3 -15.34 -15.30 -9.01
C LYS A 3 -14.46 -16.15 -8.09
N GLY A 4 -14.68 -16.09 -6.78
CA GLY A 4 -13.95 -16.88 -5.79
C GLY A 4 -12.78 -16.18 -5.10
N ASN A 5 -12.41 -14.94 -5.49
CA ASN A 5 -11.35 -14.21 -4.79
C ASN A 5 -11.67 -13.96 -3.31
N ASP A 6 -12.96 -13.85 -2.95
CA ASP A 6 -13.36 -13.60 -1.57
C ASP A 6 -13.07 -14.81 -0.67
N GLU A 7 -13.09 -16.02 -1.23
CA GLU A 7 -12.72 -17.24 -0.51
C GLU A 7 -11.22 -17.33 -0.19
N LEU A 8 -10.39 -16.66 -1.00
CA LEU A 8 -8.94 -16.60 -0.83
C LEU A 8 -8.48 -15.35 -0.06
N HIS A 9 -9.41 -14.47 0.27
CA HIS A 9 -9.09 -13.22 0.97
C HIS A 9 -8.93 -13.47 2.46
N VAL A 10 -7.79 -13.04 3.00
CA VAL A 10 -7.51 -13.01 4.45
C VAL A 10 -7.29 -11.56 4.86
N THR A 11 -8.01 -11.11 5.89
CA THR A 11 -7.79 -9.78 6.45
C THR A 11 -6.43 -9.70 7.14
N SER A 12 -5.83 -8.50 7.15
CA SER A 12 -4.50 -8.30 7.74
C SER A 12 -4.42 -8.62 9.24
N THR A 13 -5.55 -8.56 9.96
CA THR A 13 -5.64 -8.94 11.37
C THR A 13 -5.68 -10.46 11.59
N ASN A 14 -6.09 -11.21 10.57
CA ASN A 14 -6.18 -12.68 10.60
C ASN A 14 -5.08 -13.34 9.76
N TYR A 15 -4.18 -12.55 9.18
CA TYR A 15 -3.09 -13.07 8.36
C TYR A 15 -2.05 -13.74 9.25
N ASP A 16 -1.89 -15.03 9.11
CA ASP A 16 -1.12 -15.89 10.02
C ASP A 16 0.00 -16.69 9.33
N ASP A 17 0.38 -16.33 8.12
CA ASP A 17 1.51 -16.97 7.44
C ASP A 17 2.79 -16.82 8.28
N PRO A 18 3.38 -17.93 8.79
CA PRO A 18 4.51 -17.85 9.70
C PRO A 18 5.74 -17.19 9.10
N GLU A 19 5.99 -17.36 7.80
CA GLU A 19 7.14 -16.76 7.13
C GLU A 19 6.98 -15.25 6.99
N ALA A 20 5.79 -14.79 6.62
CA ALA A 20 5.50 -13.36 6.53
C ALA A 20 5.58 -12.68 7.90
N ILE A 21 4.97 -13.28 8.92
CA ILE A 21 5.04 -12.78 10.30
C ILE A 21 6.49 -12.67 10.77
N LYS A 22 7.30 -13.71 10.53
CA LYS A 22 8.71 -13.74 10.92
C LYS A 22 9.53 -12.62 10.26
N ILE A 23 9.25 -12.33 8.97
CA ILE A 23 9.91 -11.23 8.25
C ILE A 23 9.53 -9.90 8.87
N VAL A 24 8.24 -9.67 9.10
CA VAL A 24 7.75 -8.41 9.68
C VAL A 24 8.29 -8.19 11.09
N GLU A 25 8.24 -9.21 11.95
CA GLU A 25 8.75 -9.14 13.34
C GLU A 25 10.25 -8.79 13.43
N LYS A 26 11.03 -9.15 12.41
CA LYS A 26 12.45 -8.81 12.30
C LYS A 26 12.70 -7.43 11.70
N SER A 27 11.70 -6.83 11.09
CA SER A 27 11.80 -5.55 10.41
C SER A 27 11.53 -4.40 11.38
N GLU A 28 12.23 -3.30 11.20
CA GLU A 28 11.95 -2.06 11.93
C GLU A 28 10.75 -1.33 11.37
N ARG A 29 10.56 -1.39 10.06
CA ARG A 29 9.48 -0.75 9.31
C ARG A 29 8.81 -1.76 8.39
N ALA A 30 7.52 -1.58 8.15
CA ALA A 30 6.77 -2.39 7.19
C ALA A 30 5.73 -1.52 6.47
N ILE A 31 5.56 -1.77 5.18
CA ILE A 31 4.53 -1.15 4.35
C ILE A 31 3.72 -2.27 3.69
N ALA A 32 2.40 -2.19 3.81
CA ALA A 32 1.47 -3.05 3.09
C ALA A 32 0.73 -2.25 2.02
N LEU A 33 0.63 -2.81 0.83
CA LEU A 33 -0.11 -2.22 -0.29
C LEU A 33 -1.44 -2.93 -0.46
N HIS A 34 -2.51 -2.18 -0.40
CA HIS A 34 -3.88 -2.66 -0.58
C HIS A 34 -4.56 -1.92 -1.73
N GLY A 35 -5.57 -2.55 -2.30
CA GLY A 35 -6.44 -1.91 -3.29
C GLY A 35 -7.84 -1.71 -2.74
N CYS A 36 -8.37 -0.52 -2.87
CA CYS A 36 -9.76 -0.21 -2.53
C CYS A 36 -10.53 0.32 -3.75
N LYS A 37 -11.84 0.38 -3.62
CA LYS A 37 -12.70 1.00 -4.63
C LYS A 37 -12.63 2.52 -4.48
N GLY A 38 -12.71 3.23 -5.61
CA GLY A 38 -12.80 4.69 -5.60
C GLY A 38 -12.68 5.26 -7.01
N GLU A 39 -13.51 6.24 -7.32
CA GLU A 39 -13.49 6.97 -8.59
C GLU A 39 -12.45 8.09 -8.58
N ASP A 40 -12.15 8.63 -7.40
CA ASP A 40 -11.08 9.60 -7.22
C ASP A 40 -9.73 8.89 -7.10
N SER A 41 -8.70 9.49 -7.68
CA SER A 41 -7.32 8.99 -7.64
C SER A 41 -6.66 9.39 -6.33
N VAL A 42 -6.68 8.50 -5.35
CA VAL A 42 -6.21 8.76 -3.98
C VAL A 42 -5.44 7.58 -3.42
N ALA A 43 -4.37 7.88 -2.68
CA ALA A 43 -3.71 6.96 -1.78
C ALA A 43 -4.11 7.28 -0.34
N TYR A 44 -4.75 6.34 0.34
CA TYR A 44 -5.08 6.48 1.77
C TYR A 44 -3.98 5.86 2.61
N LEU A 45 -3.43 6.62 3.54
CA LEU A 45 -2.40 6.17 4.46
C LEU A 45 -2.97 5.86 5.84
N GLY A 46 -2.65 4.69 6.36
CA GLY A 46 -3.04 4.25 7.69
C GLY A 46 -1.92 3.47 8.37
N GLY A 47 -2.21 2.92 9.54
CA GLY A 47 -1.23 2.22 10.37
C GLY A 47 -0.78 3.05 11.57
N ASN A 48 0.20 2.54 12.31
CA ASN A 48 0.66 3.16 13.56
C ASN A 48 2.04 3.84 13.44
N ASP A 49 2.71 3.73 12.30
CA ASP A 49 4.00 4.39 12.06
C ASP A 49 3.78 5.82 11.55
N HIS A 50 3.51 6.73 12.47
CA HIS A 50 3.17 8.11 12.14
C HIS A 50 4.31 8.87 11.46
N GLU A 51 5.55 8.62 11.85
CA GLU A 51 6.73 9.24 11.22
C GLU A 51 6.82 8.87 9.74
N LEU A 52 6.70 7.59 9.42
CA LEU A 52 6.74 7.13 8.04
C LEU A 52 5.52 7.60 7.24
N ILE A 53 4.34 7.67 7.86
CA ILE A 53 3.14 8.21 7.23
C ILE A 53 3.34 9.67 6.79
N GLU A 54 3.91 10.51 7.64
CA GLU A 54 4.18 11.91 7.30
C GLU A 54 5.16 12.04 6.15
N ILE A 55 6.26 11.29 6.18
CA ILE A 55 7.26 11.31 5.11
C ILE A 55 6.68 10.78 3.79
N LEU A 56 5.92 9.69 3.83
CA LEU A 56 5.22 9.15 2.65
C LEU A 56 4.22 10.15 2.08
N SER A 57 3.48 10.86 2.94
CA SER A 57 2.57 11.91 2.49
C SER A 57 3.29 12.97 1.67
N ASP A 58 4.46 13.41 2.10
CA ASP A 58 5.26 14.39 1.40
C ASP A 58 5.85 13.82 0.10
N THR A 59 6.49 12.67 0.14
CA THR A 59 7.14 12.09 -1.05
C THR A 59 6.14 11.69 -2.14
N LEU A 60 4.98 11.15 -1.76
CA LEU A 60 3.92 10.81 -2.71
C LEU A 60 3.25 12.06 -3.30
N SER A 61 3.03 13.09 -2.49
CA SER A 61 2.49 14.36 -2.96
C SER A 61 3.44 15.05 -3.94
N ASP A 62 4.74 14.96 -3.73
CA ASP A 62 5.76 15.52 -4.61
C ASP A 62 5.73 14.92 -6.02
N VAL A 63 5.28 13.69 -6.18
CA VAL A 63 5.11 13.06 -7.50
C VAL A 63 3.67 13.17 -8.03
N GLY A 64 2.84 14.00 -7.42
CA GLY A 64 1.49 14.32 -7.90
C GLY A 64 0.41 13.34 -7.47
N ILE A 65 0.67 12.48 -6.50
CA ILE A 65 -0.32 11.56 -5.95
C ILE A 65 -1.06 12.25 -4.80
N LYS A 66 -2.39 12.32 -4.90
CA LYS A 66 -3.23 12.83 -3.83
C LYS A 66 -3.23 11.84 -2.65
N VAL A 67 -2.85 12.32 -1.48
CA VAL A 67 -2.77 11.54 -0.25
C VAL A 67 -3.83 12.00 0.73
N GLN A 68 -4.49 11.06 1.39
CA GLN A 68 -5.44 11.33 2.47
C GLN A 68 -5.23 10.34 3.62
N GLU A 69 -5.64 10.72 4.81
CA GLU A 69 -5.71 9.80 5.94
C GLU A 69 -6.75 8.71 5.66
N ALA A 70 -6.42 7.46 5.97
CA ALA A 70 -7.33 6.34 5.80
C ALA A 70 -8.54 6.47 6.73
N PRO A 71 -9.79 6.29 6.23
CA PRO A 71 -10.95 6.23 7.09
C PRO A 71 -10.85 5.05 8.08
N ASN A 72 -11.62 5.08 9.17
CA ASN A 72 -11.55 4.07 10.23
C ASN A 72 -11.71 2.63 9.73
N THR A 73 -12.48 2.40 8.68
CA THR A 73 -12.66 1.08 8.05
C THR A 73 -11.41 0.53 7.38
N MET A 74 -10.42 1.40 7.07
CA MET A 74 -9.17 1.07 6.39
C MET A 74 -7.94 1.59 7.16
N ALA A 75 -8.10 1.93 8.43
CA ALA A 75 -7.05 2.63 9.18
C ALA A 75 -5.82 1.77 9.53
N GLY A 76 -5.96 0.43 9.54
CA GLY A 76 -4.85 -0.49 9.80
C GLY A 76 -4.20 -0.32 11.18
N LYS A 77 -4.94 0.17 12.18
CA LYS A 77 -4.41 0.54 13.51
C LYS A 77 -4.46 -0.59 14.53
N GLN A 78 -5.13 -1.71 14.21
CA GLN A 78 -5.22 -2.84 15.14
C GLN A 78 -3.85 -3.46 15.39
N ASP A 79 -3.57 -3.79 16.64
CA ASP A 79 -2.30 -4.41 17.04
C ASP A 79 -2.06 -5.77 16.35
N GLU A 80 -3.14 -6.49 16.02
CA GLU A 80 -3.12 -7.79 15.34
C GLU A 80 -2.83 -7.67 13.83
N ASN A 81 -2.93 -6.46 13.24
CA ASN A 81 -2.61 -6.26 11.84
C ASN A 81 -1.12 -6.58 11.62
N ILE A 82 -0.83 -7.44 10.63
CA ILE A 82 0.52 -7.90 10.36
C ILE A 82 1.54 -6.77 10.23
N ILE A 83 1.17 -5.63 9.64
CA ILE A 83 2.08 -4.49 9.50
C ILE A 83 2.52 -3.88 10.83
N ASN A 84 1.73 -4.05 11.89
CA ASN A 84 2.04 -3.54 13.21
C ASN A 84 2.82 -4.53 14.09
N LEU A 85 3.24 -5.66 13.53
CA LEU A 85 4.08 -6.65 14.22
C LEU A 85 5.59 -6.40 14.08
N THR A 86 5.98 -5.24 13.58
CA THR A 86 7.40 -4.84 13.49
C THR A 86 8.03 -4.68 14.87
N LYS A 87 9.36 -4.55 14.93
CA LYS A 87 10.09 -4.28 16.18
C LYS A 87 9.56 -3.06 16.93
N ASN A 88 9.02 -2.08 16.21
CA ASN A 88 8.46 -0.84 16.77
C ASN A 88 6.95 -0.93 17.03
N ASN A 89 6.34 -2.08 16.82
CA ASN A 89 4.89 -2.32 16.91
C ASN A 89 4.07 -1.35 16.06
N ALA A 90 4.60 -0.97 14.91
CA ALA A 90 4.00 0.00 14.02
C ALA A 90 4.42 -0.22 12.58
N GLY A 91 3.46 -0.07 11.66
CA GLY A 91 3.71 -0.11 10.23
C GLY A 91 2.80 0.85 9.49
N VAL A 92 2.87 0.85 8.17
CA VAL A 92 2.04 1.68 7.28
C VAL A 92 1.23 0.80 6.34
N GLN A 93 -0.04 1.13 6.17
CA GLN A 93 -0.92 0.55 5.18
C GLN A 93 -1.28 1.62 4.14
N ILE A 94 -1.04 1.32 2.87
CA ILE A 94 -1.38 2.21 1.74
C ILE A 94 -2.52 1.58 0.96
N GLU A 95 -3.68 2.24 0.95
CA GLU A 95 -4.85 1.83 0.17
C GLU A 95 -4.91 2.66 -1.12
N LEU A 96 -4.73 2.00 -2.26
CA LEU A 96 -4.78 2.62 -3.57
C LEU A 96 -6.16 2.46 -4.18
N THR A 97 -6.82 3.57 -4.51
CA THR A 97 -8.13 3.53 -5.18
C THR A 97 -8.05 2.86 -6.56
N SER A 98 -9.19 2.39 -7.06
CA SER A 98 -9.28 1.82 -8.41
C SER A 98 -8.79 2.80 -9.47
N SER A 99 -9.13 4.09 -9.31
CA SER A 99 -8.72 5.15 -10.23
C SER A 99 -7.19 5.34 -10.20
N LEU A 100 -6.59 5.46 -9.02
CA LEU A 100 -5.14 5.60 -8.90
C LEU A 100 -4.41 4.39 -9.48
N ARG A 101 -4.88 3.18 -9.20
CA ARG A 101 -4.24 1.96 -9.74
C ARG A 101 -4.24 1.91 -11.26
N LYS A 102 -5.29 2.42 -11.93
CA LYS A 102 -5.32 2.53 -13.39
C LYS A 102 -4.28 3.52 -13.92
N GLU A 103 -4.08 4.63 -13.24
CA GLU A 103 -3.11 5.66 -13.63
C GLU A 103 -1.66 5.20 -13.56
N LEU A 104 -1.37 4.14 -12.80
CA LEU A 104 -0.04 3.55 -12.75
C LEU A 104 0.38 2.87 -14.07
N PHE A 105 -0.58 2.62 -14.96
CA PHE A 105 -0.36 1.90 -16.21
C PHE A 105 -0.59 2.79 -17.44
N VAL A 106 0.20 2.57 -18.48
CA VAL A 106 0.05 3.26 -19.77
C VAL A 106 -1.36 2.99 -20.33
N ASN A 107 -2.08 4.06 -20.70
CA ASN A 107 -3.45 3.97 -21.24
C ASN A 107 -4.39 3.15 -20.34
N ASN A 108 -4.21 3.23 -19.03
CA ASN A 108 -5.02 2.49 -18.05
C ASN A 108 -5.02 0.96 -18.23
N LYS A 109 -3.96 0.39 -18.81
CA LYS A 109 -3.82 -1.06 -19.07
C LYS A 109 -3.55 -1.85 -17.77
N SER A 110 -4.49 -1.82 -16.84
CA SER A 110 -4.37 -2.44 -15.52
C SER A 110 -5.04 -3.83 -15.41
N SER A 111 -5.51 -4.41 -16.53
CA SER A 111 -6.05 -5.77 -16.53
C SER A 111 -4.99 -6.78 -16.07
N ARG A 112 -5.42 -7.93 -15.56
CA ARG A 112 -4.50 -8.97 -15.07
C ARG A 112 -3.42 -9.31 -16.10
N LYS A 113 -3.80 -9.52 -17.36
CA LYS A 113 -2.87 -9.84 -18.45
C LYS A 113 -1.94 -8.67 -18.77
N SER A 114 -2.47 -7.46 -18.83
CA SER A 114 -1.68 -6.27 -19.24
C SER A 114 -0.68 -5.83 -18.18
N ARG A 115 -1.02 -5.93 -16.89
CA ARG A 115 -0.16 -5.46 -15.79
C ARG A 115 1.08 -6.31 -15.56
N GLU A 116 1.09 -7.55 -16.06
CA GLU A 116 2.25 -8.43 -15.98
C GLU A 116 3.35 -8.02 -16.98
N ASP A 117 2.99 -7.29 -18.03
CA ASP A 117 3.93 -6.74 -19.00
C ASP A 117 4.45 -5.38 -18.51
N ARG A 118 5.74 -5.29 -18.25
CA ARG A 118 6.41 -4.07 -17.77
C ARG A 118 6.33 -2.92 -18.76
N ASP A 119 6.17 -3.19 -20.05
CA ASP A 119 5.99 -2.15 -21.08
C ASP A 119 4.68 -1.36 -20.87
N ASN A 120 3.73 -1.91 -20.11
CA ASN A 120 2.50 -1.24 -19.72
C ASN A 120 2.62 -0.43 -18.42
N TRP A 121 3.75 -0.48 -17.74
CA TRP A 121 3.98 0.32 -16.55
C TRP A 121 4.27 1.76 -16.94
N GLY A 122 3.43 2.68 -16.45
CA GLY A 122 3.57 4.11 -16.72
C GLY A 122 4.58 4.80 -15.82
N ASP A 123 4.88 6.06 -16.14
CA ASP A 123 5.83 6.87 -15.36
C ASP A 123 5.41 6.99 -13.89
N LEU A 124 4.11 7.11 -13.62
CA LEU A 124 3.59 7.20 -12.25
C LEU A 124 3.87 5.92 -11.44
N MET A 125 3.93 4.74 -12.07
CA MET A 125 4.33 3.51 -11.39
C MET A 125 5.75 3.61 -10.83
N TYR A 126 6.69 4.08 -11.63
CA TYR A 126 8.08 4.28 -11.23
C TYR A 126 8.22 5.41 -10.21
N ASP A 127 7.48 6.49 -10.37
CA ASP A 127 7.46 7.62 -9.43
C ASP A 127 6.89 7.19 -8.07
N PHE A 128 5.85 6.38 -8.05
CA PHE A 128 5.29 5.81 -6.84
C PHE A 128 6.31 4.93 -6.10
N ALA A 129 6.96 4.02 -6.81
CA ALA A 129 7.99 3.14 -6.24
C ALA A 129 9.17 3.95 -5.68
N ASP A 130 9.66 4.93 -6.46
CA ASP A 130 10.76 5.81 -6.06
C ASP A 130 10.40 6.65 -4.83
N ALA A 131 9.22 7.25 -4.80
CA ALA A 131 8.73 8.03 -3.66
C ALA A 131 8.65 7.18 -2.38
N THR A 132 8.20 5.93 -2.50
CA THR A 132 8.12 4.99 -1.38
C THR A 132 9.52 4.62 -0.86
N ILE A 133 10.46 4.35 -1.76
CA ILE A 133 11.87 4.04 -1.40
C ILE A 133 12.51 5.26 -0.73
N ARG A 134 12.34 6.46 -1.27
CA ARG A 134 12.88 7.68 -0.68
C ARG A 134 12.33 7.95 0.72
N ALA A 135 11.07 7.67 0.96
CA ALA A 135 10.48 7.78 2.29
C ALA A 135 11.15 6.83 3.28
N LEU A 136 11.35 5.57 2.90
CA LEU A 136 12.03 4.57 3.73
C LEU A 136 13.50 4.94 4.03
N GLN A 137 14.16 5.66 3.14
CA GLN A 137 15.54 6.12 3.33
C GLN A 137 15.66 7.28 4.32
N GLN A 138 14.56 7.95 4.65
CA GLN A 138 14.53 9.10 5.56
C GLN A 138 14.24 8.74 7.02
N VAL A 139 13.88 7.50 7.28
CA VAL A 139 13.54 7.02 8.63
C VAL A 139 14.64 6.16 9.25
#